data_f7cb50fcc5a38cc31b76c3fc514c0736
#
_entry.id   f7cb50fcc5a38cc31b76c3fc514c0736
#
_cell.length_a   1.000
_cell.length_b   1.000
_cell.length_c   1.000
_cell.angle_alpha   90.00
_cell.angle_beta   90.00
_cell.angle_gamma   90.00
#
_symmetry.space_group_name_H-M   'P 1'
#
loop_
_entity.id
_entity.type
_entity.pdbx_description
1 polymer ?
#
loop_
_entity_poly.entity_id
_entity_poly.type
_entity_poly.pdbx_seq_one_letter_code
_entity_poly.pdbx_strand_id
1 'polypeptide(L)'
;MADTTKTHCHAGRKRVRDEKEHRDLMNRLKRIEGQVRGLQRMLEEDAYCPDILTQASAVNSALNSFCRVLLTSHLKNCVSEDIRAGREDTVDELMGTLQKLMK
;
A
#
# COMPACT_ATOMS: atom_id res chain seq x y z
N MET A 1 -9.35 -11.81 14.63
CA MET A 1 -9.08 -11.89 14.23
C MET A 1 -8.43 -12.20 13.87
N ALA A 2 -8.29 -12.56 14.03
CA ALA A 2 -7.64 -12.69 13.65
C ALA A 2 -7.04 -13.06 13.11
N ASP A 3 -6.86 -13.26 13.19
CA ASP A 3 -6.21 -13.45 12.65
C ASP A 3 -5.70 -13.96 12.04
N THR A 4 -5.66 -14.02 11.84
CA THR A 4 -5.41 -14.47 11.13
C THR A 4 -4.57 -14.94 10.79
N THR A 5 -4.34 -15.13 11.14
CA THR A 5 -3.71 -15.48 10.85
C THR A 5 -2.85 -15.87 10.55
N LYS A 6 -2.72 -15.82 10.67
CA LYS A 6 -1.91 -16.35 10.30
C LYS A 6 -0.74 -16.47 10.39
N THR A 7 -0.51 -16.30 10.77
CA THR A 7 0.47 -17.26 10.64
C THR A 7 1.86 -16.87 10.21
N HIS A 8 2.12 -15.70 9.77
CA HIS A 8 3.44 -15.27 9.39
C HIS A 8 3.87 -14.12 10.29
N CYS A 9 5.02 -13.55 10.01
CA CYS A 9 5.68 -12.65 10.95
C CYS A 9 4.78 -11.56 11.50
N HIS A 10 3.80 -11.15 10.76
CA HIS A 10 2.91 -10.08 11.19
C HIS A 10 1.52 -10.54 11.58
N ALA A 11 1.28 -11.85 11.61
CA ALA A 11 -0.04 -12.37 11.96
C ALA A 11 -0.36 -12.01 13.41
N GLY A 12 -1.36 -11.17 13.61
CA GLY A 12 -1.75 -10.73 14.92
C GLY A 12 -0.75 -9.87 15.64
N ARG A 13 0.30 -9.48 14.98
CA ARG A 13 1.37 -8.68 15.57
C ARG A 13 1.58 -7.41 14.78
N LYS A 14 2.03 -6.39 15.49
CA LYS A 14 2.42 -5.15 14.83
C LYS A 14 3.77 -5.33 14.20
N ARG A 15 3.92 -4.81 13.00
CA ARG A 15 5.21 -4.79 12.36
C ARG A 15 6.02 -3.61 12.86
N VAL A 16 7.27 -3.86 13.22
CA VAL A 16 8.19 -2.80 13.64
C VAL A 16 9.00 -2.36 12.42
N ARG A 17 8.85 -1.10 12.03
CA ARG A 17 9.62 -0.50 10.95
C ARG A 17 10.63 0.47 11.55
N ASP A 18 11.72 0.72 10.84
CA ASP A 18 12.60 1.78 11.28
C ASP A 18 11.92 3.13 11.02
N GLU A 19 12.41 4.15 11.69
CA GLU A 19 11.79 5.47 11.64
C GLU A 19 11.80 6.08 10.25
N LYS A 20 12.87 5.84 9.51
CA LYS A 20 12.97 6.40 8.17
C LYS A 20 11.92 5.78 7.24
N GLU A 21 11.78 4.49 7.28
CA GLU A 21 10.80 3.81 6.44
C GLU A 21 9.39 4.27 6.78
N HIS A 22 9.08 4.35 8.07
CA HIS A 22 7.77 4.79 8.51
C HIS A 22 7.49 6.21 8.02
N ARG A 23 8.46 7.10 8.18
CA ARG A 23 8.32 8.48 7.78
C ARG A 23 8.11 8.62 6.28
N ASP A 24 8.89 7.86 5.50
CA ASP A 24 8.78 7.90 4.04
C ASP A 24 7.39 7.46 3.59
N LEU A 25 6.90 6.38 4.17
CA LEU A 25 5.56 5.87 3.84
C LEU A 25 4.48 6.87 4.25
N MET A 26 4.61 7.44 5.43
CA MET A 26 3.65 8.42 5.92
C MET A 26 3.64 9.66 5.04
N ASN A 27 4.83 10.12 4.59
CA ASN A 27 4.92 11.28 3.71
C ASN A 27 4.24 11.02 2.36
N ARG A 28 4.36 9.80 1.86
CA ARG A 28 3.66 9.42 0.63
C ARG A 28 2.15 9.52 0.81
N LEU A 29 1.66 9.01 1.94
CA LEU A 29 0.22 9.08 2.24
C LEU A 29 -0.27 10.51 2.40
N LYS A 30 0.51 11.34 3.06
CA LYS A 30 0.15 12.74 3.25
C LYS A 30 0.05 13.48 1.92
N ARG A 31 0.94 13.14 0.99
CA ARG A 31 0.90 13.73 -0.34
C ARG A 31 -0.35 13.29 -1.08
N ILE A 32 -0.69 12.01 -0.97
CA ILE A 32 -1.90 11.45 -1.59
C ILE A 32 -3.14 12.11 -0.99
N GLU A 33 -3.13 12.31 0.32
CA GLU A 33 -4.22 12.99 1.01
C GLU A 33 -4.44 14.38 0.42
N GLY A 34 -3.35 15.12 0.20
CA GLY A 34 -3.45 16.45 -0.41
C GLY A 34 -3.99 16.39 -1.82
N GLN A 35 -3.62 15.37 -2.58
CA GLN A 35 -4.12 15.19 -3.94
C GLN A 35 -5.60 14.88 -3.95
N VAL A 36 -6.08 14.11 -2.96
CA VAL A 36 -7.51 13.82 -2.84
C VAL A 36 -8.27 15.10 -2.51
N ARG A 37 -7.72 15.94 -1.65
CA ARG A 37 -8.35 17.24 -1.36
C ARG A 37 -8.42 18.09 -2.62
N GLY A 38 -7.40 18.01 -3.46
CA GLY A 38 -7.40 18.69 -4.75
C GLY A 38 -8.56 18.22 -5.62
N LEU A 39 -8.83 16.91 -5.62
CA LEU A 39 -9.97 16.37 -6.35
C LEU A 39 -11.29 16.93 -5.82
N GLN A 40 -11.43 16.99 -4.51
CA GLN A 40 -12.63 17.51 -3.89
C GLN A 40 -12.87 18.96 -4.31
N ARG A 41 -11.80 19.75 -4.34
CA ARG A 41 -11.90 21.15 -4.76
C ARG A 41 -12.31 21.26 -6.22
N MET A 42 -11.69 20.43 -7.07
CA MET A 42 -12.03 20.42 -8.49
C MET A 42 -13.51 20.11 -8.70
N LEU A 43 -14.03 19.14 -7.94
CA LEU A 43 -15.41 18.77 -8.05
C LEU A 43 -16.33 19.89 -7.59
N GLU A 44 -15.96 20.56 -6.50
CA GLU A 44 -16.75 21.68 -5.99
C GLU A 44 -16.79 22.87 -6.95
N GLU A 45 -15.70 23.06 -7.66
CA GLU A 45 -15.56 24.17 -8.60
C GLU A 45 -16.05 23.81 -10.00
N ASP A 46 -16.65 22.63 -10.14
CA ASP A 46 -17.14 22.14 -11.42
C ASP A 46 -16.08 22.17 -12.51
N ALA A 47 -14.88 21.72 -12.16
CA ALA A 47 -13.79 21.66 -13.11
C ALA A 47 -14.15 20.72 -14.28
N TYR A 48 -13.49 20.94 -15.39
CA TYR A 48 -13.70 20.15 -16.58
C TYR A 48 -13.48 18.66 -16.29
N CYS A 49 -14.45 17.85 -16.66
CA CYS A 49 -14.43 16.42 -16.30
C CYS A 49 -13.15 15.68 -16.67
N PRO A 50 -12.60 15.83 -17.89
CA PRO A 50 -11.33 15.16 -18.20
C PRO A 50 -10.18 15.57 -17.28
N ASP A 51 -10.20 16.81 -16.79
CA ASP A 51 -9.14 17.25 -15.86
C ASP A 51 -9.27 16.55 -14.52
N ILE A 52 -10.50 16.35 -14.07
CA ILE A 52 -10.75 15.60 -12.83
C ILE A 52 -10.28 14.16 -12.99
N LEU A 53 -10.58 13.55 -14.13
CA LEU A 53 -10.15 12.18 -14.40
C LEU A 53 -8.64 12.05 -14.46
N THR A 54 -7.97 13.03 -15.05
CA THR A 54 -6.51 13.05 -15.10
C THR A 54 -5.93 13.11 -13.69
N GLN A 55 -6.49 13.97 -12.85
CA GLN A 55 -6.04 14.08 -11.47
C GLN A 55 -6.30 12.79 -10.70
N ALA A 56 -7.46 12.18 -10.90
CA ALA A 56 -7.79 10.92 -10.25
C ALA A 56 -6.81 9.82 -10.66
N SER A 57 -6.42 9.82 -11.93
CA SER A 57 -5.43 8.86 -12.42
C SER A 57 -4.09 9.04 -11.70
N ALA A 58 -3.69 10.29 -11.49
CA ALA A 58 -2.45 10.58 -10.76
C ALA A 58 -2.51 10.09 -9.33
N VAL A 59 -3.66 10.27 -8.67
CA VAL A 59 -3.86 9.78 -7.31
C VAL A 59 -3.75 8.27 -7.28
N ASN A 60 -4.36 7.61 -8.24
CA ASN A 60 -4.32 6.15 -8.33
C ASN A 60 -2.89 5.65 -8.52
N SER A 61 -2.12 6.31 -9.39
CA SER A 61 -0.72 5.95 -9.61
C SER A 61 0.11 6.13 -8.35
N ALA A 62 -0.13 7.22 -7.61
CA ALA A 62 0.60 7.48 -6.38
C ALA A 62 0.28 6.41 -5.32
N LEU A 63 -0.98 6.00 -5.25
CA LEU A 63 -1.40 4.98 -4.30
C LEU A 63 -0.79 3.62 -4.68
N ASN A 64 -0.76 3.30 -5.97
CA ASN A 64 -0.11 2.08 -6.43
C ASN A 64 1.37 2.08 -6.10
N SER A 65 2.02 3.22 -6.22
CA SER A 65 3.43 3.37 -5.88
C SER A 65 3.65 3.13 -4.38
N PHE A 66 2.78 3.70 -3.56
CA PHE A 66 2.81 3.46 -2.12
C PHE A 66 2.71 1.97 -1.81
N CYS A 67 1.77 1.29 -2.47
CA CYS A 67 1.58 -0.15 -2.26
C CYS A 67 2.83 -0.94 -2.66
N ARG A 68 3.48 -0.56 -3.77
CA ARG A 68 4.69 -1.26 -4.20
C ARG A 68 5.82 -1.08 -3.21
N VAL A 69 5.97 0.13 -2.67
CA VAL A 69 7.03 0.39 -1.68
C VAL A 69 6.78 -0.43 -0.42
N LEU A 70 5.54 -0.44 0.05
CA LEU A 70 5.16 -1.21 1.22
C LEU A 70 5.40 -2.70 1.01
N LEU A 71 5.00 -3.18 -0.17
CA LEU A 71 5.14 -4.59 -0.52
C LEU A 71 6.60 -5.01 -0.60
N THR A 72 7.44 -4.14 -1.18
CA THR A 72 8.87 -4.41 -1.27
C THR A 72 9.48 -4.55 0.11
N SER A 73 9.09 -3.68 1.03
CA SER A 73 9.57 -3.75 2.40
C SER A 73 9.10 -5.04 3.07
N HIS A 74 7.85 -5.42 2.82
CA HIS A 74 7.30 -6.65 3.36
C HIS A 74 8.08 -7.87 2.86
N LEU A 75 8.39 -7.90 1.56
CA LEU A 75 9.16 -8.98 0.97
C LEU A 75 10.54 -9.10 1.61
N LYS A 76 11.19 -7.97 1.81
CA LYS A 76 12.54 -7.97 2.37
C LYS A 76 12.60 -8.40 3.81
N ASN A 77 11.60 -8.00 4.59
CA ASN A 77 11.70 -8.14 6.05
C ASN A 77 10.85 -9.25 6.63
N CYS A 78 9.67 -9.46 6.11
CA CYS A 78 8.76 -10.45 6.68
C CYS A 78 8.66 -11.72 5.84
N VAL A 79 8.42 -11.56 4.54
CA VAL A 79 8.20 -12.72 3.69
C VAL A 79 9.45 -13.57 3.57
N SER A 80 10.61 -12.93 3.50
CA SER A 80 11.88 -13.67 3.43
C SER A 80 12.07 -14.58 4.64
N GLU A 81 11.73 -14.09 5.82
CA GLU A 81 11.82 -14.87 7.04
C GLU A 81 10.85 -16.03 7.04
N ASP A 82 9.62 -15.78 6.60
CA ASP A 82 8.60 -16.82 6.54
C ASP A 82 9.00 -17.91 5.55
N ILE A 83 9.60 -17.54 4.43
CA ILE A 83 10.04 -18.52 3.45
C ILE A 83 11.18 -19.37 4.02
N ARG A 84 12.12 -18.77 4.74
CA ARG A 84 13.17 -19.50 5.39
C ARG A 84 12.63 -20.47 6.43
N ALA A 85 11.53 -20.10 7.05
CA ALA A 85 10.89 -20.95 8.05
C ALA A 85 10.00 -22.02 7.42
N GLY A 86 9.89 -22.05 6.09
CA GLY A 86 9.09 -23.03 5.38
C GLY A 86 7.63 -22.66 5.22
N ARG A 87 7.30 -21.41 5.36
CA ARG A 87 5.91 -20.95 5.26
C ARG A 87 5.60 -20.50 3.85
N GLU A 88 5.32 -21.46 3.01
CA GLU A 88 5.06 -21.17 1.60
C GLU A 88 3.71 -20.53 1.35
N ASP A 89 2.79 -20.68 2.29
CA ASP A 89 1.48 -20.06 2.19
C ASP A 89 1.58 -18.53 2.16
N THR A 90 2.63 -17.97 2.75
CA THR A 90 2.89 -16.53 2.72
C THR A 90 3.05 -16.03 1.29
N VAL A 91 3.73 -16.83 0.46
CA VAL A 91 3.95 -16.47 -0.94
C VAL A 91 2.63 -16.44 -1.70
N ASP A 92 1.79 -17.45 -1.49
CA ASP A 92 0.50 -17.52 -2.15
C ASP A 92 -0.39 -16.36 -1.74
N GLU A 93 -0.38 -16.03 -0.47
CA GLU A 93 -1.15 -14.91 0.06
C GLU A 93 -0.71 -13.59 -0.58
N LEU A 94 0.61 -13.42 -0.69
CA LEU A 94 1.18 -12.23 -1.29
C LEU A 94 0.80 -12.12 -2.76
N MET A 95 0.84 -13.22 -3.49
CA MET A 95 0.48 -13.22 -4.90
C MET A 95 -0.99 -12.85 -5.08
N GLY A 96 -1.86 -13.33 -4.20
CA GLY A 96 -3.27 -12.95 -4.24
C GLY A 96 -3.48 -11.46 -4.02
N THR A 97 -2.73 -10.90 -3.08
CA THR A 97 -2.79 -9.47 -2.80
C THR A 97 -2.31 -8.66 -4.00
N LEU A 98 -1.20 -9.09 -4.60
CA LEU A 98 -0.66 -8.43 -5.78
C LEU A 98 -1.67 -8.39 -6.91
N GLN A 99 -2.36 -9.50 -7.15
CA GLN A 99 -3.34 -9.56 -8.23
C GLN A 99 -4.47 -8.55 -8.01
N LYS A 100 -4.87 -8.35 -6.78
CA LYS A 100 -5.90 -7.35 -6.46
C LYS A 100 -5.42 -5.94 -6.70
N LEU A 101 -4.16 -5.66 -6.40
CA LEU A 101 -3.60 -4.31 -6.50
C LEU A 101 -3.24 -3.93 -7.93
N MET A 102 -2.91 -4.91 -8.74
CA MET A 102 -2.39 -4.66 -10.09
C MET A 102 -3.44 -4.78 -11.17
N LYS A 103 -4.68 -4.70 -10.82
CA LYS A 103 -5.78 -4.72 -11.78
C LYS A 103 -5.74 -3.55 -12.71
#